data_40ddf16e5c747b3636e4f008151ddca2
#
_entry.id   40ddf16e5c747b3636e4f008151ddca2
#
_cell.length_a   1.000
_cell.length_b   1.000
_cell.length_c   1.000
_cell.angle_alpha   90.00
_cell.angle_beta   90.00
_cell.angle_gamma   90.00
#
_symmetry.space_group_name_H-M   'P 1'
#
loop_
_entity.id
_entity.type
_entity.pdbx_description
1 polymer ?
#
loop_
_entity_poly.entity_id
_entity_poly.type
_entity_poly.pdbx_seq_one_letter_code
_entity_poly.pdbx_strand_id
1 'polypeptide(L)'
;VIHDKTMHDRPSYNESYARSLETIQRLMKKYPTAKYVIDLHRDAAAYAGNKGATVKIGKDTVATYSLVVGSACDNYPKLLSYAKTVNSRAEAMYPGFGGRIIEKEYKFNQWVCNNHILLEIGNNQNDISEVKNTARYIGKVLAEVIYEKEKN
;
A
#
# COMPACT_ATOMS: atom_id res chain seq x y z
N VAL A 1 -10.99 11.70 1.61
CA VAL A 1 -10.49 10.33 1.88
C VAL A 1 -11.62 9.50 2.44
N ILE A 2 -11.77 8.28 1.92
CA ILE A 2 -12.74 7.29 2.38
C ILE A 2 -11.95 6.16 3.04
N HIS A 3 -12.28 5.84 4.28
CA HIS A 3 -11.67 4.74 5.00
C HIS A 3 -12.73 3.66 5.24
N ASP A 4 -12.66 2.57 4.47
CA ASP A 4 -13.50 1.38 4.66
C ASP A 4 -12.81 0.41 5.63
N LYS A 5 -13.57 -0.16 6.56
CA LYS A 5 -13.10 -1.08 7.61
C LYS A 5 -13.81 -2.44 7.52
N THR A 6 -14.39 -2.75 6.39
CA THR A 6 -15.07 -4.03 6.19
C THR A 6 -14.06 -5.17 6.34
N MET A 7 -14.42 -6.16 7.14
CA MET A 7 -13.58 -7.35 7.34
C MET A 7 -13.81 -8.32 6.18
N HIS A 8 -12.82 -8.46 5.30
CA HIS A 8 -12.92 -9.30 4.10
C HIS A 8 -12.36 -10.71 4.30
N ASP A 9 -11.57 -10.94 5.34
CA ASP A 9 -10.95 -12.23 5.66
C ASP A 9 -11.90 -13.24 6.35
N ARG A 10 -13.13 -12.82 6.66
CA ARG A 10 -14.15 -13.67 7.27
C ARG A 10 -15.32 -13.90 6.31
N PRO A 11 -15.96 -15.07 6.35
CA PRO A 11 -15.66 -16.26 7.15
C PRO A 11 -14.47 -17.08 6.63
N SER A 12 -13.98 -16.81 5.42
CA SER A 12 -12.86 -17.53 4.78
C SER A 12 -11.82 -16.57 4.23
N TYR A 13 -10.55 -16.76 4.58
CA TYR A 13 -9.43 -15.99 4.03
C TYR A 13 -9.29 -16.15 2.51
N ASN A 14 -9.52 -17.34 1.98
CA ASN A 14 -9.33 -17.63 0.55
C ASN A 14 -10.24 -16.80 -0.38
N GLU A 15 -11.36 -16.28 0.15
CA GLU A 15 -12.30 -15.45 -0.62
C GLU A 15 -12.18 -13.96 -0.31
N SER A 16 -11.16 -13.56 0.45
CA SER A 16 -10.98 -12.16 0.89
C SER A 16 -10.93 -11.18 -0.27
N TYR A 17 -10.24 -11.53 -1.35
CA TYR A 17 -10.15 -10.67 -2.55
C TYR A 17 -11.47 -10.57 -3.33
N ALA A 18 -12.30 -11.62 -3.35
CA ALA A 18 -13.63 -11.54 -3.95
C ALA A 18 -14.50 -10.54 -3.17
N ARG A 19 -14.52 -10.64 -1.84
CA ARG A 19 -15.29 -9.71 -0.98
C ARG A 19 -14.76 -8.28 -1.02
N SER A 20 -13.44 -8.09 -1.04
CA SER A 20 -12.84 -6.75 -1.14
C SER A 20 -13.13 -6.12 -2.50
N LEU A 21 -13.24 -6.91 -3.58
CA LEU A 21 -13.62 -6.41 -4.89
C LEU A 21 -15.02 -5.79 -4.89
N GLU A 22 -16.00 -6.47 -4.28
CA GLU A 22 -17.37 -5.94 -4.14
C GLU A 22 -17.38 -4.60 -3.39
N THR A 23 -16.59 -4.51 -2.32
CA THR A 23 -16.43 -3.26 -1.55
C THR A 23 -15.81 -2.15 -2.40
N ILE A 24 -14.73 -2.42 -3.11
CA ILE A 24 -14.07 -1.43 -3.98
C ILE A 24 -15.04 -0.95 -5.06
N GLN A 25 -15.71 -1.86 -5.76
CA GLN A 25 -16.67 -1.52 -6.83
C GLN A 25 -17.83 -0.69 -6.29
N ARG A 26 -18.39 -1.04 -5.15
CA ARG A 26 -19.45 -0.28 -4.47
C ARG A 26 -18.99 1.13 -4.11
N LEU A 27 -17.77 1.27 -3.56
CA LEU A 27 -17.21 2.56 -3.20
C LEU A 27 -16.91 3.41 -4.42
N MET A 28 -16.32 2.86 -5.48
CA MET A 28 -16.05 3.59 -6.71
C MET A 28 -17.34 4.04 -7.42
N LYS A 29 -18.40 3.23 -7.37
CA LYS A 29 -19.73 3.63 -7.86
C LYS A 29 -20.34 4.76 -7.03
N LYS A 30 -20.20 4.70 -5.71
CA LYS A 30 -20.72 5.73 -4.78
C LYS A 30 -19.93 7.04 -4.88
N TYR A 31 -18.63 6.97 -5.16
CA TYR A 31 -17.71 8.10 -5.22
C TYR A 31 -16.95 8.11 -6.56
N PRO A 32 -17.61 8.50 -7.66
CA PRO A 32 -17.05 8.41 -9.02
C PRO A 32 -15.83 9.31 -9.24
N THR A 33 -15.57 10.25 -8.33
CA THR A 33 -14.38 11.11 -8.35
C THR A 33 -13.17 10.47 -7.65
N ALA A 34 -13.31 9.28 -7.06
CA ALA A 34 -12.20 8.56 -6.46
C ALA A 34 -11.23 8.07 -7.55
N LYS A 35 -9.98 8.54 -7.51
CA LYS A 35 -8.95 8.25 -8.51
C LYS A 35 -7.82 7.36 -7.98
N TYR A 36 -7.79 7.11 -6.68
CA TYR A 36 -6.72 6.40 -5.98
C TYR A 36 -7.30 5.35 -5.07
N VAL A 37 -6.71 4.18 -5.06
CA VAL A 37 -7.07 3.07 -4.17
C VAL A 37 -5.83 2.62 -3.42
N ILE A 38 -5.94 2.51 -2.11
CA ILE A 38 -4.87 2.01 -1.24
C ILE A 38 -5.41 0.81 -0.50
N ASP A 39 -4.88 -0.37 -0.81
CA ASP A 39 -5.11 -1.61 -0.09
C ASP A 39 -4.02 -1.74 0.97
N LEU A 40 -4.37 -1.45 2.23
CA LEU A 40 -3.42 -1.33 3.31
C LEU A 40 -3.29 -2.63 4.07
N HIS A 41 -2.09 -3.20 4.04
CA HIS A 41 -1.74 -4.46 4.66
C HIS A 41 -0.61 -4.29 5.69
N ARG A 42 -0.44 -5.33 6.49
CA ARG A 42 0.74 -5.59 7.31
C ARG A 42 1.23 -6.99 6.97
N ASP A 43 2.45 -7.09 6.46
CA ASP A 43 3.00 -8.35 5.97
C ASP A 43 3.04 -9.43 7.06
N ALA A 44 2.81 -10.67 6.67
CA ALA A 44 2.98 -11.84 7.53
C ALA A 44 4.39 -12.39 7.35
N ALA A 45 5.32 -11.97 8.19
CA ALA A 45 6.66 -12.58 8.21
C ALA A 45 6.54 -14.04 8.66
N ALA A 46 7.01 -14.93 7.80
CA ALA A 46 6.81 -16.37 7.97
C ALA A 46 7.56 -17.00 9.15
N TYR A 47 8.47 -16.28 9.83
CA TYR A 47 9.38 -16.93 10.77
C TYR A 47 9.56 -16.15 12.07
N ALA A 48 9.37 -16.89 13.17
CA ALA A 48 9.73 -16.44 14.51
C ALA A 48 11.24 -16.16 14.63
N GLY A 49 11.59 -15.05 15.26
CA GLY A 49 12.97 -14.74 15.66
C GLY A 49 13.65 -13.60 14.92
N ASN A 50 13.16 -13.17 13.78
CA ASN A 50 13.69 -11.98 13.11
C ASN A 50 12.88 -10.74 13.48
N LYS A 51 13.52 -9.75 14.07
CA LYS A 51 12.90 -8.42 14.20
C LYS A 51 12.54 -7.89 12.82
N GLY A 52 11.36 -7.27 12.70
CA GLY A 52 10.99 -6.56 11.49
C GLY A 52 12.01 -5.47 11.15
N ALA A 53 12.31 -5.29 9.88
CA ALA A 53 13.26 -4.27 9.43
C ALA A 53 12.73 -2.87 9.73
N THR A 54 13.64 -1.98 10.15
CA THR A 54 13.32 -0.59 10.47
C THR A 54 14.36 0.38 9.89
N VAL A 55 13.95 1.64 9.73
CA VAL A 55 14.82 2.77 9.41
C VAL A 55 14.61 3.88 10.44
N LYS A 56 15.54 4.82 10.51
CA LYS A 56 15.40 6.03 11.35
C LYS A 56 15.02 7.22 10.48
N ILE A 57 13.97 7.93 10.89
CA ILE A 57 13.60 9.22 10.30
C ILE A 57 13.54 10.23 11.44
N GLY A 58 14.54 11.08 11.54
CA GLY A 58 14.71 11.93 12.70
C GLY A 58 14.81 11.11 14.00
N LYS A 59 13.93 11.38 14.95
CA LYS A 59 13.86 10.66 16.23
C LYS A 59 13.02 9.37 16.18
N ASP A 60 12.28 9.15 15.10
CA ASP A 60 11.35 8.04 15.01
C ASP A 60 12.02 6.76 14.46
N THR A 61 11.67 5.62 15.04
CA THR A 61 11.91 4.31 14.44
C THR A 61 10.70 3.95 13.60
N VAL A 62 10.93 3.63 12.34
CA VAL A 62 9.90 3.44 11.31
C VAL A 62 10.09 2.05 10.70
N ALA A 63 9.06 1.23 10.67
CA ALA A 63 9.11 -0.06 9.97
C ALA A 63 9.27 0.19 8.47
N THR A 64 10.03 -0.67 7.79
CA THR A 64 10.11 -0.62 6.33
C THR A 64 8.76 -0.97 5.69
N TYR A 65 8.56 -0.59 4.44
CA TYR A 65 7.35 -0.93 3.69
C TYR A 65 7.67 -1.59 2.35
N SER A 66 6.67 -2.19 1.75
CA SER A 66 6.73 -2.70 0.39
C SER A 66 5.49 -2.29 -0.40
N LEU A 67 5.66 -2.12 -1.70
CA LEU A 67 4.60 -1.88 -2.66
C LEU A 67 4.45 -3.13 -3.52
N VAL A 68 3.34 -3.83 -3.40
CA VAL A 68 3.07 -5.05 -4.18
C VAL A 68 2.32 -4.68 -5.44
N VAL A 69 2.83 -5.12 -6.58
CA VAL A 69 2.27 -4.86 -7.90
C VAL A 69 1.89 -6.17 -8.57
N GLY A 70 0.62 -6.27 -8.95
CA GLY A 70 0.07 -7.42 -9.65
C GLY A 70 0.39 -7.41 -11.14
N SER A 71 1.35 -8.22 -11.56
CA SER A 71 1.79 -8.28 -12.96
C SER A 71 0.78 -8.96 -13.91
N ALA A 72 -0.21 -9.67 -13.35
CA ALA A 72 -1.29 -10.27 -14.14
C ALA A 72 -2.43 -9.27 -14.49
N CYS A 73 -2.30 -7.99 -14.15
CA CYS A 73 -3.27 -6.95 -14.49
C CYS A 73 -2.98 -6.36 -15.88
N ASP A 74 -4.01 -6.08 -16.67
CA ASP A 74 -3.87 -5.43 -17.98
C ASP A 74 -3.28 -4.01 -17.87
N ASN A 75 -3.52 -3.34 -16.75
CA ASN A 75 -2.99 -2.02 -16.43
C ASN A 75 -1.66 -2.06 -15.65
N TYR A 76 -0.98 -3.21 -15.60
CA TYR A 76 0.28 -3.41 -14.88
C TYR A 76 1.33 -2.30 -15.12
N PRO A 77 1.61 -1.84 -16.35
CA PRO A 77 2.60 -0.78 -16.56
C PRO A 77 2.27 0.51 -15.81
N LYS A 78 0.97 0.85 -15.67
CA LYS A 78 0.51 2.03 -14.94
C LYS A 78 0.63 1.83 -13.43
N LEU A 79 0.31 0.64 -12.94
CA LEU A 79 0.48 0.27 -11.52
C LEU A 79 1.95 0.34 -11.12
N LEU A 80 2.85 -0.24 -11.92
CA LEU A 80 4.28 -0.21 -11.66
C LEU A 80 4.84 1.22 -11.71
N SER A 81 4.42 2.02 -12.68
CA SER A 81 4.80 3.43 -12.78
C SER A 81 4.36 4.22 -11.54
N TYR A 82 3.13 3.99 -11.07
CA TYR A 82 2.62 4.66 -9.87
C TYR A 82 3.40 4.22 -8.61
N ALA A 83 3.66 2.93 -8.45
CA ALA A 83 4.48 2.42 -7.35
C ALA A 83 5.90 3.02 -7.34
N LYS A 84 6.54 3.11 -8.50
CA LYS A 84 7.86 3.76 -8.65
C LYS A 84 7.81 5.24 -8.28
N THR A 85 6.77 5.96 -8.69
CA THR A 85 6.59 7.38 -8.33
C THR A 85 6.48 7.57 -6.82
N VAL A 86 5.65 6.75 -6.15
CA VAL A 86 5.52 6.81 -4.69
C VAL A 86 6.84 6.49 -4.00
N ASN A 87 7.54 5.45 -4.46
CA ASN A 87 8.80 5.02 -3.85
C ASN A 87 9.92 6.06 -4.02
N SER A 88 10.05 6.64 -5.21
CA SER A 88 11.01 7.72 -5.47
C SER A 88 10.71 8.97 -4.64
N ARG A 89 9.44 9.31 -4.46
CA ARG A 89 9.03 10.43 -3.60
C ARG A 89 9.35 10.15 -2.13
N ALA A 90 9.13 8.92 -1.67
CA ALA A 90 9.46 8.51 -0.29
C ALA A 90 10.95 8.68 -0.01
N GLU A 91 11.82 8.21 -0.92
CA GLU A 91 13.26 8.36 -0.82
C GLU A 91 13.71 9.83 -0.87
N ALA A 92 13.10 10.63 -1.73
CA ALA A 92 13.42 12.06 -1.83
C ALA A 92 13.01 12.86 -0.57
N MET A 93 11.85 12.55 0.02
CA MET A 93 11.36 13.23 1.23
C MET A 93 12.08 12.76 2.50
N TYR A 94 12.43 11.48 2.54
CA TYR A 94 13.00 10.82 3.71
C TYR A 94 14.08 9.83 3.25
N PRO A 95 15.34 10.27 3.08
CA PRO A 95 16.44 9.42 2.62
C PRO A 95 16.56 8.12 3.44
N GLY A 96 16.63 7.00 2.74
CA GLY A 96 16.63 5.66 3.33
C GLY A 96 15.24 5.09 3.66
N PHE A 97 14.15 5.80 3.38
CA PHE A 97 12.79 5.32 3.58
C PHE A 97 12.20 4.64 2.34
N GLY A 98 12.85 4.71 1.18
CA GLY A 98 12.41 4.01 -0.02
C GLY A 98 12.15 2.52 0.25
N GLY A 99 10.93 2.06 -0.05
CA GLY A 99 10.52 0.68 0.16
C GLY A 99 10.88 -0.23 -1.01
N ARG A 100 10.56 -1.51 -0.89
CA ARG A 100 10.72 -2.46 -1.98
C ARG A 100 9.47 -2.45 -2.87
N ILE A 101 9.66 -2.57 -4.18
CA ILE A 101 8.58 -2.90 -5.11
C ILE A 101 8.66 -4.41 -5.36
N ILE A 102 7.56 -5.11 -5.10
CA ILE A 102 7.44 -6.56 -5.21
C ILE A 102 6.42 -6.87 -6.30
N GLU A 103 6.86 -7.47 -7.37
CA GLU A 103 5.99 -7.89 -8.47
C GLU A 103 5.52 -9.33 -8.24
N LYS A 104 4.22 -9.57 -8.36
CA LYS A 104 3.58 -10.86 -8.17
C LYS A 104 2.68 -11.17 -9.36
N GLU A 105 2.70 -12.40 -9.84
CA GLU A 105 1.86 -12.88 -10.94
C GLU A 105 0.40 -13.13 -10.49
N TYR A 106 -0.19 -12.11 -9.86
CA TYR A 106 -1.57 -12.07 -9.37
C TYR A 106 -2.21 -10.72 -9.72
N LYS A 107 -3.53 -10.60 -9.56
CA LYS A 107 -4.27 -9.35 -9.85
C LYS A 107 -4.49 -8.45 -8.64
N PHE A 108 -4.69 -9.01 -7.44
CA PHE A 108 -4.95 -8.26 -6.19
C PHE A 108 -6.02 -7.17 -6.33
N ASN A 109 -7.02 -7.37 -7.20
CA ASN A 109 -8.02 -6.35 -7.56
C ASN A 109 -7.45 -5.03 -8.12
N GLN A 110 -6.15 -4.95 -8.42
CA GLN A 110 -5.49 -3.70 -8.84
C GLN A 110 -5.93 -3.22 -10.22
N TRP A 111 -6.52 -4.10 -11.03
CA TRP A 111 -7.06 -3.76 -12.33
C TRP A 111 -8.22 -2.74 -12.29
N VAL A 112 -8.85 -2.55 -11.12
CA VAL A 112 -9.98 -1.61 -10.95
C VAL A 112 -9.57 -0.14 -11.04
N CYS A 113 -8.30 0.19 -10.81
CA CYS A 113 -7.82 1.57 -10.81
C CYS A 113 -6.33 1.64 -11.19
N ASN A 114 -5.96 2.58 -12.06
CA ASN A 114 -4.57 2.77 -12.48
C ASN A 114 -3.64 3.30 -11.37
N ASN A 115 -4.21 3.95 -10.37
CA ASN A 115 -3.49 4.43 -9.20
C ASN A 115 -3.85 3.58 -7.97
N HIS A 116 -3.80 2.26 -8.13
CA HIS A 116 -4.02 1.31 -7.03
C HIS A 116 -2.68 0.85 -6.48
N ILE A 117 -2.53 0.89 -5.17
CA ILE A 117 -1.37 0.39 -4.43
C ILE A 117 -1.83 -0.66 -3.43
N LEU A 118 -1.19 -1.82 -3.41
CA LEU A 118 -1.17 -2.71 -2.26
C LEU A 118 0.08 -2.36 -1.45
N LEU A 119 -0.12 -1.82 -0.28
CA LEU A 119 0.91 -1.26 0.60
C LEU A 119 1.07 -2.11 1.85
N GLU A 120 2.17 -2.81 1.96
CA GLU A 120 2.58 -3.55 3.14
C GLU A 120 3.39 -2.64 4.07
N ILE A 121 2.87 -2.28 5.24
CA ILE A 121 3.57 -1.44 6.22
C ILE A 121 4.11 -2.28 7.39
N GLY A 122 5.42 -2.55 7.33
CA GLY A 122 6.04 -3.47 8.27
C GLY A 122 5.48 -4.89 8.16
N ASN A 123 5.79 -5.69 9.15
CA ASN A 123 5.30 -7.06 9.27
C ASN A 123 4.92 -7.39 10.72
N ASN A 124 4.45 -8.61 10.99
CA ASN A 124 4.04 -9.06 12.32
C ASN A 124 5.19 -9.11 13.37
N GLN A 125 6.45 -8.90 12.96
CA GLN A 125 7.63 -8.82 13.84
C GLN A 125 8.00 -7.37 14.22
N ASN A 126 7.37 -6.37 13.61
CA ASN A 126 7.55 -4.97 13.99
C ASN A 126 6.66 -4.59 15.17
N ASP A 127 7.15 -3.70 16.03
CA ASP A 127 6.30 -3.07 17.03
C ASP A 127 5.19 -2.23 16.36
N ILE A 128 4.02 -2.19 16.99
CA ILE A 128 2.89 -1.43 16.46
C ILE A 128 3.20 0.08 16.36
N SER A 129 4.07 0.60 17.22
CA SER A 129 4.53 1.98 17.17
C SER A 129 5.35 2.26 15.91
N GLU A 130 6.22 1.32 15.50
CA GLU A 130 7.02 1.41 14.28
C GLU A 130 6.13 1.42 13.04
N VAL A 131 5.12 0.52 13.00
CA VAL A 131 4.13 0.45 11.92
C VAL A 131 3.27 1.71 11.83
N LYS A 132 2.83 2.26 12.96
CA LYS A 132 2.10 3.53 13.00
C LYS A 132 2.96 4.70 12.52
N ASN A 133 4.25 4.71 12.85
CA ASN A 133 5.18 5.70 12.31
C ASN A 133 5.28 5.57 10.79
N THR A 134 5.41 4.34 10.26
CA THR A 134 5.39 4.10 8.80
C THR A 134 4.14 4.68 8.16
N ALA A 135 2.96 4.37 8.70
CA ALA A 135 1.69 4.89 8.18
C ALA A 135 1.66 6.42 8.12
N ARG A 136 2.22 7.10 9.14
CA ARG A 136 2.31 8.56 9.18
C ARG A 136 3.23 9.12 8.11
N TYR A 137 4.41 8.53 7.89
CA TYR A 137 5.37 9.00 6.91
C TYR A 137 4.92 8.70 5.48
N ILE A 138 4.49 7.46 5.20
CA ILE A 138 4.01 7.11 3.87
C ILE A 138 2.71 7.85 3.51
N GLY A 139 1.87 8.15 4.48
CA GLY A 139 0.69 8.99 4.29
C GLY A 139 1.03 10.38 3.78
N LYS A 140 2.09 11.02 4.29
CA LYS A 140 2.59 12.30 3.78
C LYS A 140 3.13 12.17 2.35
N VAL A 141 3.88 11.10 2.06
CA VAL A 141 4.39 10.82 0.71
C VAL A 141 3.25 10.68 -0.29
N LEU A 142 2.23 9.90 0.06
CA LEU A 142 1.05 9.72 -0.79
C LEU A 142 0.30 11.03 -1.01
N ALA A 143 0.17 11.87 0.02
CA ALA A 143 -0.46 13.18 -0.11
C ALA A 143 0.28 14.08 -1.11
N GLU A 144 1.62 14.12 -1.05
CA GLU A 144 2.45 14.87 -2.00
C GLU A 144 2.32 14.34 -3.43
N VAL A 145 2.43 13.02 -3.61
CA VAL A 145 2.28 12.39 -4.94
C VAL A 145 0.91 12.67 -5.56
N ILE A 146 -0.15 12.56 -4.76
CA ILE A 146 -1.51 12.84 -5.21
C ILE A 146 -1.66 14.31 -5.58
N TYR A 147 -1.19 15.21 -4.72
CA TYR A 147 -1.26 16.65 -4.96
C TYR A 147 -0.55 17.07 -6.25
N GLU A 148 0.65 16.54 -6.50
CA GLU A 148 1.38 16.84 -7.73
C GLU A 148 0.69 16.30 -8.99
N LYS A 149 0.12 15.08 -8.92
CA LYS A 149 -0.62 14.48 -10.04
C LYS A 149 -1.93 15.20 -10.38
N GLU A 150 -2.57 15.82 -9.42
CA GLU A 150 -3.82 16.56 -9.65
C GLU A 150 -3.59 18.00 -10.12
N LYS A 151 -2.34 18.49 -10.07
CA LYS A 151 -1.97 19.81 -10.61
C LYS A 151 -1.61 19.79 -12.10
N ASN A 152 -1.20 18.64 -12.62
CA ASN A 152 -0.78 18.42 -14.01
C ASN A 152 -1.88 17.73 -14.81
#